data_eae703a20a473a0eb55553451253a93c
#
_entry.id   eae703a20a473a0eb55553451253a93c
#
_cell.length_a   1.000
_cell.length_b   1.000
_cell.length_c   1.000
_cell.angle_alpha   90.00
_cell.angle_beta   90.00
_cell.angle_gamma   90.00
#
_symmetry.space_group_name_H-M   'P 1'
#
loop_
_entity.id
_entity.type
_entity.pdbx_description
1 polymer ?
#
loop_
_entity_poly.entity_id
_entity_poly.type
_entity_poly.pdbx_seq_one_letter_code
_entity_poly.pdbx_strand_id
1 'polypeptide(L)'
;MADHILEARVWFAKARPEVFAFFADPATLALITPPAYRLRFLATPAPMAAGSVYDVRVSWLGLPVGWRAFIREFDPPYRFVDVQVRGPYARWEHRHRFLEERGGTWVEDRVTYRLPLGPLGRLAHAAIVGRQLAAMWRYRDLRLAELLG
;
A
#
# COMPACT_ATOMS: atom_id res chain seq x y z
N MET A 1 10.35 9.63 -18.32
CA MET A 1 10.60 8.30 -17.80
C MET A 1 9.29 7.59 -17.53
N ALA A 2 9.24 6.32 -17.88
CA ALA A 2 8.01 5.54 -17.70
C ALA A 2 7.83 5.11 -16.23
N ASP A 3 6.64 5.31 -15.69
CA ASP A 3 6.24 4.74 -14.42
C ASP A 3 5.87 3.27 -14.60
N HIS A 4 6.00 2.51 -13.53
CA HIS A 4 5.47 1.16 -13.44
C HIS A 4 4.10 1.22 -12.78
N ILE A 5 3.23 0.28 -13.15
CA ILE A 5 1.90 0.18 -12.57
C ILE A 5 1.71 -1.25 -12.07
N LEU A 6 1.27 -1.35 -10.81
CA LEU A 6 0.85 -2.60 -10.20
C LEU A 6 -0.64 -2.48 -9.89
N GLU A 7 -1.41 -3.47 -10.35
CA GLU A 7 -2.84 -3.51 -10.08
C GLU A 7 -3.19 -4.83 -9.40
N ALA A 8 -4.10 -4.76 -8.43
CA ALA A 8 -4.60 -5.91 -7.71
C ALA A 8 -6.08 -5.72 -7.42
N ARG A 9 -6.83 -6.82 -7.34
CA ARG A 9 -8.26 -6.78 -7.10
C ARG A 9 -8.68 -8.00 -6.29
N VAL A 10 -9.38 -7.77 -5.17
CA VAL A 10 -9.86 -8.84 -4.29
C VAL A 10 -11.30 -8.54 -3.88
N TRP A 11 -12.15 -9.58 -3.86
CA TRP A 11 -13.53 -9.45 -3.40
C TRP A 11 -13.71 -10.08 -2.03
N PHE A 12 -14.45 -9.38 -1.16
CA PHE A 12 -14.79 -9.85 0.17
C PHE A 12 -16.31 -9.84 0.36
N ALA A 13 -16.85 -10.89 1.01
CA ALA A 13 -18.28 -11.00 1.29
C ALA A 13 -18.65 -10.15 2.52
N LYS A 14 -18.30 -8.87 2.50
CA LYS A 14 -18.53 -7.92 3.58
C LYS A 14 -18.96 -6.58 3.04
N ALA A 15 -19.71 -5.83 3.84
CA ALA A 15 -20.22 -4.51 3.45
C ALA A 15 -19.08 -3.52 3.23
N ARG A 16 -19.23 -2.64 2.25
CA ARG A 16 -18.21 -1.65 1.89
C ARG A 16 -17.73 -0.78 3.06
N PRO A 17 -18.60 -0.24 3.93
CA PRO A 17 -18.12 0.54 5.06
C PRO A 17 -17.22 -0.25 6.02
N GLU A 18 -17.50 -1.54 6.22
CA GLU A 18 -16.69 -2.41 7.06
C GLU A 18 -15.33 -2.67 6.43
N VAL A 19 -15.31 -2.98 5.13
CA VAL A 19 -14.06 -3.22 4.40
C VAL A 19 -13.22 -1.95 4.34
N PHE A 20 -13.85 -0.82 4.04
CA PHE A 20 -13.15 0.47 4.01
C PHE A 20 -12.52 0.79 5.37
N ALA A 21 -13.28 0.64 6.47
CA ALA A 21 -12.77 0.91 7.81
C ALA A 21 -11.57 0.04 8.17
N PHE A 22 -11.55 -1.21 7.73
CA PHE A 22 -10.42 -2.10 7.94
C PHE A 22 -9.15 -1.56 7.26
N PHE A 23 -9.24 -1.17 5.99
CA PHE A 23 -8.09 -0.63 5.25
C PHE A 23 -7.69 0.78 5.70
N ALA A 24 -8.64 1.57 6.17
CA ALA A 24 -8.38 2.92 6.65
C ALA A 24 -7.78 2.97 8.06
N ASP A 25 -7.70 1.84 8.74
CA ASP A 25 -7.00 1.74 10.03
C ASP A 25 -5.50 1.62 9.76
N PRO A 26 -4.68 2.59 10.20
CA PRO A 26 -3.23 2.52 9.96
C PRO A 26 -2.58 1.25 10.50
N ALA A 27 -3.10 0.67 11.60
CA ALA A 27 -2.56 -0.56 12.17
C ALA A 27 -2.67 -1.75 11.22
N THR A 28 -3.62 -1.76 10.30
CA THR A 28 -3.78 -2.82 9.31
C THR A 28 -2.56 -2.96 8.42
N LEU A 29 -1.87 -1.87 8.11
CA LEU A 29 -0.68 -1.90 7.27
C LEU A 29 0.37 -2.87 7.80
N ALA A 30 0.62 -2.86 9.11
CA ALA A 30 1.57 -3.78 9.73
C ALA A 30 1.11 -5.23 9.64
N LEU A 31 -0.20 -5.47 9.69
CA LEU A 31 -0.78 -6.83 9.64
C LEU A 31 -0.66 -7.46 8.25
N ILE A 32 -0.66 -6.67 7.20
CA ILE A 32 -0.63 -7.14 5.81
C ILE A 32 0.71 -6.92 5.10
N THR A 33 1.72 -6.46 5.84
CA THR A 33 3.09 -6.29 5.32
C THR A 33 3.95 -7.48 5.76
N PRO A 34 4.73 -8.10 4.86
CA PRO A 34 5.58 -9.23 5.23
C PRO A 34 6.51 -8.88 6.39
N PRO A 35 6.71 -9.82 7.35
CA PRO A 35 7.57 -9.57 8.52
C PRO A 35 9.01 -9.14 8.17
N ALA A 36 9.52 -9.57 7.02
CA ALA A 36 10.87 -9.22 6.57
C ALA A 36 11.05 -7.71 6.38
N TYR A 37 9.98 -6.97 6.13
CA TYR A 37 10.03 -5.50 6.02
C TYR A 37 10.23 -4.81 7.35
N ARG A 38 9.97 -5.50 8.47
CA ARG A 38 10.13 -4.94 9.83
C ARG A 38 9.47 -3.57 9.97
N LEU A 39 8.27 -3.43 9.40
CA LEU A 39 7.55 -2.17 9.38
C LEU A 39 7.19 -1.74 10.80
N ARG A 40 7.49 -0.50 11.14
CA ARG A 40 7.07 0.09 12.41
C ARG A 40 6.74 1.57 12.23
N PHE A 41 5.73 2.03 12.93
CA PHE A 41 5.42 3.44 13.02
C PHE A 41 6.40 4.13 13.97
N LEU A 42 6.89 5.32 13.58
CA LEU A 42 7.82 6.09 14.42
C LEU A 42 7.07 6.89 15.50
N ALA A 43 5.76 7.05 15.35
CA ALA A 43 4.87 7.62 16.36
C ALA A 43 3.53 6.90 16.29
N THR A 44 2.72 6.97 17.33
CA THR A 44 1.37 6.41 17.32
C THR A 44 0.56 7.02 16.19
N PRO A 45 0.08 6.22 15.21
CA PRO A 45 -0.64 6.78 14.08
C PRO A 45 -2.02 7.31 14.49
N ALA A 46 -2.33 8.53 14.04
CA ALA A 46 -3.66 9.09 14.19
C ALA A 46 -4.65 8.43 13.23
N PRO A 47 -5.96 8.47 13.49
CA PRO A 47 -6.96 8.01 12.53
C PRO A 47 -6.77 8.67 11.18
N MET A 48 -7.03 7.90 10.10
CA MET A 48 -6.81 8.38 8.74
C MET A 48 -7.82 9.47 8.36
N ALA A 49 -7.32 10.52 7.75
CA ALA A 49 -8.08 11.62 7.17
C ALA A 49 -7.29 12.23 6.03
N ALA A 50 -7.93 13.07 5.21
CA ALA A 50 -7.19 13.83 4.21
C ALA A 50 -6.16 14.72 4.91
N GLY A 51 -4.91 14.68 4.42
CA GLY A 51 -3.82 15.43 5.03
C GLY A 51 -3.05 14.68 6.11
N SER A 52 -3.49 13.49 6.52
CA SER A 52 -2.75 12.67 7.49
C SER A 52 -1.36 12.33 6.98
N VAL A 53 -0.38 12.37 7.89
CA VAL A 53 1.01 12.00 7.61
C VAL A 53 1.40 10.85 8.52
N TYR A 54 1.98 9.81 7.93
CA TYR A 54 2.47 8.65 8.68
C TYR A 54 3.95 8.45 8.40
N ASP A 55 4.75 8.47 9.45
CA ASP A 55 6.17 8.15 9.37
C ASP A 55 6.39 6.72 9.83
N VAL A 56 6.94 5.91 8.94
CA VAL A 56 7.28 4.52 9.24
C VAL A 56 8.74 4.26 8.90
N ARG A 57 9.29 3.22 9.50
CA ARG A 57 10.58 2.66 9.13
C ARG A 57 10.37 1.27 8.60
N VAL A 58 10.98 0.97 7.47
CA VAL A 58 10.90 -0.34 6.84
C VAL A 58 12.29 -0.83 6.46
N SER A 59 12.47 -2.15 6.41
CA SER A 59 13.64 -2.75 5.80
C SER A 59 13.34 -2.93 4.31
N TRP A 60 14.03 -2.17 3.47
CA TRP A 60 13.87 -2.20 2.01
C TRP A 60 15.13 -2.73 1.37
N LEU A 61 15.02 -3.88 0.69
CA LEU A 61 16.18 -4.59 0.12
C LEU A 61 17.29 -4.82 1.16
N GLY A 62 16.91 -5.15 2.40
CA GLY A 62 17.84 -5.41 3.49
C GLY A 62 18.36 -4.17 4.22
N LEU A 63 17.99 -2.96 3.79
CA LEU A 63 18.46 -1.71 4.39
C LEU A 63 17.31 -1.02 5.13
N PRO A 64 17.57 -0.47 6.34
CA PRO A 64 16.57 0.31 7.04
C PRO A 64 16.38 1.65 6.33
N VAL A 65 15.12 1.96 5.97
CA VAL A 65 14.78 3.23 5.32
C VAL A 65 13.57 3.86 5.99
N GLY A 66 13.52 5.19 6.01
CA GLY A 66 12.35 5.93 6.43
C GLY A 66 11.38 6.08 5.25
N TRP A 67 10.08 6.05 5.58
CA TRP A 67 9.02 6.25 4.60
C TRP A 67 8.00 7.20 5.22
N ARG A 68 7.76 8.34 4.56
CA ARG A 68 6.70 9.25 4.95
C ARG A 68 5.57 9.15 3.94
N ALA A 69 4.41 8.72 4.42
CA ALA A 69 3.19 8.64 3.64
C ALA A 69 2.30 9.84 3.93
N PHE A 70 1.63 10.33 2.90
CA PHE A 70 0.67 11.44 2.98
C PHE A 70 -0.65 10.98 2.37
N ILE A 71 -1.74 11.18 3.09
CA ILE A 71 -3.08 10.86 2.58
C ILE A 71 -3.58 12.04 1.78
N ARG A 72 -3.48 11.93 0.47
CA ARG A 72 -3.85 13.00 -0.46
C ARG A 72 -5.35 13.12 -0.65
N GLU A 73 -6.06 11.99 -0.70
CA GLU A 73 -7.51 11.96 -0.83
C GLU A 73 -8.08 10.97 0.19
N PHE A 74 -9.23 11.33 0.78
CA PHE A 74 -9.91 10.46 1.73
C PHE A 74 -11.42 10.66 1.59
N ASP A 75 -12.10 9.70 0.96
CA ASP A 75 -13.53 9.77 0.65
C ASP A 75 -14.21 8.46 1.11
N PRO A 76 -14.53 8.35 2.41
CA PRO A 76 -15.18 7.14 2.95
C PRO A 76 -16.61 7.00 2.42
N PRO A 77 -17.08 5.81 2.14
CA PRO A 77 -16.38 4.52 2.13
C PRO A 77 -15.90 4.11 0.73
N TYR A 78 -15.61 5.07 -0.14
CA TYR A 78 -15.39 4.83 -1.58
C TYR A 78 -13.93 4.70 -1.96
N ARG A 79 -13.06 5.54 -1.44
CA ARG A 79 -11.66 5.55 -1.86
C ARG A 79 -10.76 6.33 -0.91
N PHE A 80 -9.47 6.05 -0.99
CA PHE A 80 -8.44 6.92 -0.47
C PHE A 80 -7.15 6.73 -1.29
N VAL A 81 -6.30 7.74 -1.25
CA VAL A 81 -5.03 7.75 -1.99
C VAL A 81 -3.93 8.13 -1.02
N ASP A 82 -2.90 7.28 -0.93
CA ASP A 82 -1.68 7.61 -0.22
C ASP A 82 -0.52 7.77 -1.20
N VAL A 83 0.35 8.73 -0.90
CA VAL A 83 1.54 8.99 -1.68
C VAL A 83 2.77 9.00 -0.78
N GLN A 84 3.90 8.56 -1.31
CA GLN A 84 5.17 8.69 -0.62
C GLN A 84 5.69 10.12 -0.83
N VAL A 85 5.90 10.87 0.25
CA VAL A 85 6.56 12.18 0.18
C VAL A 85 8.02 12.10 0.55
N ARG A 86 8.46 11.03 1.21
CA ARG A 86 9.86 10.73 1.50
C ARG A 86 10.03 9.21 1.59
N GLY A 87 11.00 8.66 0.88
CA GLY A 87 11.24 7.23 0.88
C GLY A 87 12.11 6.79 -0.28
N PRO A 88 12.23 5.47 -0.51
CA PRO A 88 13.15 4.91 -1.49
C PRO A 88 12.73 5.09 -2.95
N TYR A 89 11.46 5.36 -3.22
CA TYR A 89 10.97 5.52 -4.59
C TYR A 89 11.08 6.99 -5.05
N ALA A 90 11.27 7.20 -6.34
CA ALA A 90 11.15 8.53 -6.93
C ALA A 90 9.68 8.95 -7.02
N ARG A 91 8.79 7.98 -7.17
CA ARG A 91 7.35 8.20 -7.14
C ARG A 91 6.67 6.96 -6.57
N TRP A 92 5.70 7.18 -5.70
CA TRP A 92 4.81 6.12 -5.21
C TRP A 92 3.45 6.74 -4.92
N GLU A 93 2.43 6.30 -5.67
CA GLU A 93 1.05 6.70 -5.48
C GLU A 93 0.19 5.45 -5.43
N HIS A 94 -0.52 5.24 -4.35
CA HIS A 94 -1.35 4.07 -4.13
C HIS A 94 -2.82 4.50 -4.01
N ARG A 95 -3.61 4.13 -4.99
CA ARG A 95 -5.06 4.35 -4.99
C ARG A 95 -5.76 3.12 -4.49
N HIS A 96 -6.68 3.31 -3.55
CA HIS A 96 -7.54 2.27 -3.00
C HIS A 96 -8.98 2.61 -3.34
N ARG A 97 -9.68 1.72 -4.04
CA ARG A 97 -11.09 1.87 -4.38
C ARG A 97 -11.89 0.71 -3.84
N PHE A 98 -13.11 1.00 -3.37
CA PHE A 98 -14.00 0.04 -2.73
C PHE A 98 -15.33 0.07 -3.46
N LEU A 99 -15.66 -1.00 -4.18
CA LEU A 99 -16.84 -1.09 -5.05
C LEU A 99 -17.77 -2.16 -4.57
N GLU A 100 -19.05 -1.82 -4.38
CA GLU A 100 -20.07 -2.79 -3.99
C GLU A 100 -20.47 -3.65 -5.19
N GLU A 101 -20.52 -4.97 -4.99
CA GLU A 101 -21.04 -5.91 -5.95
C GLU A 101 -21.47 -7.20 -5.27
N ARG A 102 -22.68 -7.68 -5.59
CA ARG A 102 -23.20 -8.97 -5.12
C ARG A 102 -23.19 -9.12 -3.60
N GLY A 103 -23.53 -8.06 -2.88
CA GLY A 103 -23.59 -8.08 -1.42
C GLY A 103 -22.23 -8.05 -0.74
N GLY A 104 -21.16 -7.86 -1.49
CA GLY A 104 -19.81 -7.75 -0.99
C GLY A 104 -19.08 -6.54 -1.55
N THR A 105 -17.77 -6.54 -1.44
CA THR A 105 -16.94 -5.40 -1.81
C THR A 105 -15.71 -5.85 -2.58
N TRP A 106 -15.48 -5.26 -3.76
CA TRP A 106 -14.21 -5.31 -4.45
C TRP A 106 -13.28 -4.25 -3.88
N VAL A 107 -12.08 -4.68 -3.52
CA VAL A 107 -10.97 -3.77 -3.20
C VAL A 107 -10.04 -3.75 -4.39
N GLU A 108 -9.91 -2.59 -5.00
CA GLU A 108 -9.02 -2.38 -6.13
C GLU A 108 -7.84 -1.52 -5.71
N ASP A 109 -6.64 -2.07 -5.90
CA ASP A 109 -5.38 -1.36 -5.64
C ASP A 109 -4.74 -0.99 -6.97
N ARG A 110 -4.30 0.25 -7.08
CA ARG A 110 -3.47 0.68 -8.19
C ARG A 110 -2.28 1.47 -7.66
N VAL A 111 -1.10 0.92 -7.83
CA VAL A 111 0.15 1.58 -7.43
C VAL A 111 0.87 2.05 -8.68
N THR A 112 1.11 3.34 -8.76
CA THR A 112 1.94 3.96 -9.80
C THR A 112 3.26 4.34 -9.14
N TYR A 113 4.36 3.77 -9.62
CA TYR A 113 5.66 3.96 -8.96
C TYR A 113 6.80 4.07 -9.96
N ARG A 114 7.88 4.68 -9.50
CA ARG A 114 9.12 4.84 -10.26
C ARG A 114 10.30 4.78 -9.31
N LEU A 115 11.34 4.06 -9.73
CA LEU A 115 12.59 4.02 -8.99
C LEU A 115 13.46 5.23 -9.38
N PRO A 116 14.34 5.67 -8.47
CA PRO A 116 15.31 6.71 -8.81
C PRO A 116 16.38 6.16 -9.75
N LEU A 117 17.28 7.05 -10.22
CA LEU A 117 18.46 6.73 -11.01
C LEU A 117 18.19 6.31 -12.47
N GLY A 118 17.05 6.66 -13.02
CA GLY A 118 16.76 6.50 -14.45
C GLY A 118 16.97 5.07 -14.99
N PRO A 119 17.89 4.89 -15.97
CA PRO A 119 18.15 3.57 -16.55
C PRO A 119 18.60 2.51 -15.54
N LEU A 120 19.41 2.92 -14.55
CA LEU A 120 19.83 2.03 -13.47
C LEU A 120 18.64 1.61 -12.60
N GLY A 121 17.70 2.52 -12.34
CA GLY A 121 16.46 2.20 -11.64
C GLY A 121 15.60 1.19 -12.40
N ARG A 122 15.50 1.34 -13.72
CA ARG A 122 14.76 0.38 -14.55
C ARG A 122 15.39 -1.00 -14.53
N LEU A 123 16.72 -1.06 -14.55
CA LEU A 123 17.43 -2.34 -14.45
C LEU A 123 17.20 -2.99 -13.08
N ALA A 124 17.28 -2.21 -12.00
CA ALA A 124 17.01 -2.71 -10.65
C ALA A 124 15.58 -3.20 -10.51
N HIS A 125 14.60 -2.52 -11.13
CA HIS A 125 13.22 -2.98 -11.15
C HIS A 125 13.09 -4.34 -11.83
N ALA A 126 13.66 -4.49 -13.02
CA ALA A 126 13.59 -5.74 -13.76
C ALA A 126 14.26 -6.90 -13.01
N ALA A 127 15.37 -6.63 -12.33
CA ALA A 127 16.14 -7.66 -11.65
C ALA A 127 15.59 -8.04 -10.27
N ILE A 128 15.11 -7.05 -9.49
CA ILE A 128 14.84 -7.26 -8.05
C ILE A 128 13.47 -6.72 -7.63
N VAL A 129 13.21 -5.42 -7.82
CA VAL A 129 12.08 -4.72 -7.18
C VAL A 129 10.73 -5.23 -7.66
N GLY A 130 10.60 -5.53 -8.94
CA GLY A 130 9.35 -6.10 -9.48
C GLY A 130 8.99 -7.42 -8.81
N ARG A 131 9.98 -8.29 -8.57
CA ARG A 131 9.78 -9.57 -7.87
C ARG A 131 9.45 -9.34 -6.40
N GLN A 132 10.12 -8.38 -5.76
CA GLN A 132 9.87 -8.02 -4.36
C GLN A 132 8.43 -7.55 -4.17
N LEU A 133 7.95 -6.68 -5.05
CA LEU A 133 6.57 -6.18 -4.98
C LEU A 133 5.55 -7.28 -5.24
N ALA A 134 5.81 -8.16 -6.21
CA ALA A 134 4.93 -9.30 -6.47
C ALA A 134 4.82 -10.23 -5.26
N ALA A 135 5.94 -10.50 -4.58
CA ALA A 135 5.95 -11.32 -3.38
C ALA A 135 5.21 -10.63 -2.21
N MET A 136 5.38 -9.31 -2.07
CA MET A 136 4.67 -8.52 -1.06
C MET A 136 3.15 -8.61 -1.26
N TRP A 137 2.68 -8.47 -2.51
CA TRP A 137 1.24 -8.55 -2.80
C TRP A 137 0.68 -9.94 -2.59
N ARG A 138 1.43 -10.99 -2.91
CA ARG A 138 0.99 -12.37 -2.61
C ARG A 138 0.81 -12.58 -1.10
N TYR A 139 1.75 -12.13 -0.30
CA TYR A 139 1.63 -12.19 1.16
C TYR A 139 0.42 -11.41 1.64
N ARG A 140 0.24 -10.19 1.13
CA ARG A 140 -0.89 -9.31 1.44
C ARG A 140 -2.22 -10.01 1.16
N ASP A 141 -2.36 -10.63 -0.02
CA ASP A 141 -3.59 -11.32 -0.40
C ASP A 141 -3.91 -12.49 0.53
N LEU A 142 -2.89 -13.27 0.91
CA LEU A 142 -3.06 -14.37 1.86
C LEU A 142 -3.49 -13.86 3.24
N ARG A 143 -2.88 -12.79 3.73
CA ARG A 143 -3.25 -12.20 5.02
C ARG A 143 -4.65 -11.61 4.99
N LEU A 144 -5.03 -10.96 3.91
CA LEU A 144 -6.39 -10.41 3.77
C LEU A 144 -7.43 -11.52 3.78
N ALA A 145 -7.17 -12.64 3.15
CA ALA A 145 -8.06 -13.80 3.20
C ALA A 145 -8.24 -14.32 4.63
N GLU A 146 -7.16 -14.32 5.43
CA GLU A 146 -7.24 -14.73 6.84
C GLU A 146 -7.99 -13.71 7.70
N LEU A 147 -7.82 -12.42 7.46
CA LEU A 147 -8.33 -11.35 8.31
C LEU A 147 -9.75 -10.92 7.94
N LEU A 148 -10.11 -10.95 6.67
CA LEU A 148 -11.40 -10.51 6.13
C LEU A 148 -12.20 -11.61 5.45
N GLY A 149 -11.57 -12.69 5.12
CA GLY A 149 -12.18 -13.78 4.34
C GLY A 149 -13.20 -14.65 5.06
#